data_9302ba6f268d112e12f2a1f517d58ac2
#
_entry.id   9302ba6f268d112e12f2a1f517d58ac2
#
_cell.length_a   1.000
_cell.length_b   1.000
_cell.length_c   1.000
_cell.angle_alpha   90.00
_cell.angle_beta   90.00
_cell.angle_gamma   90.00
#
_symmetry.space_group_name_H-M   'P 1'
#
loop_
_entity.id
_entity.type
_entity.pdbx_description
1 polymer ?
#
loop_
_entity_poly.entity_id
_entity_poly.type
_entity_poly.pdbx_seq_one_letter_code
_entity_poly.pdbx_strand_id
1 'polypeptide(L)'
;MRNVILLTIDSLRRDVLGSYGGGFTPFLDSIQNRCIQFNQAYSTGPYTQAAFTGILTSSYYLEHGKQKMLSWERVLISEVLEKAGITTTGFHSNPYISTYLGWNRGWDVFYDSMGDEVGEKTPYIKAKEINRKVDAWLSSHVQAGTCKPFFLWVHYMDLHEPYIPDRKYINIVDPSLQMTEDEMFRLFKDVLLKRDVSDRGRVEVLRKLYCAHVREIDDALKDFFGILEKRNVLKESWVILTTDHGDEFGEHGGLSHDGKMYSELVHVPLMIYEPTKEQREMCNVLVSTIDIPPTIVYLFGLRPVHHFQGHSLLPLSDYPVRGVFGEAMDKQGSHENGEEKEIHYYRERDFKIIYRERDDSWELYNLKVDPKEINNIIEGSPQAEAMKQNLRPRIRRYQK
;
A
#
# COMPACT_ATOMS: atom_id res chain seq x y z
N MET A 1 -7.87 10.26 24.72
CA MET A 1 -7.90 9.95 23.26
C MET A 1 -6.53 9.43 22.91
N ARG A 2 -6.42 8.30 22.18
CA ARG A 2 -5.13 7.68 21.80
C ARG A 2 -4.61 8.28 20.49
N ASN A 3 -3.32 8.13 20.25
CA ASN A 3 -2.72 8.48 18.97
C ASN A 3 -3.09 7.43 17.92
N VAL A 4 -3.06 7.83 16.66
CA VAL A 4 -3.18 6.92 15.51
C VAL A 4 -1.97 7.11 14.60
N ILE A 5 -1.31 6.01 14.28
CA ILE A 5 -0.14 5.97 13.40
C ILE A 5 -0.52 5.13 12.18
N LEU A 6 -0.36 5.68 10.99
CA LEU A 6 -0.49 4.95 9.73
C LEU A 6 0.91 4.72 9.17
N LEU A 7 1.31 3.45 9.08
CA LEU A 7 2.53 3.01 8.40
C LEU A 7 2.15 2.42 7.04
N THR A 8 2.65 3.02 5.99
CA THR A 8 2.54 2.48 4.63
C THR A 8 3.93 2.17 4.10
N ILE A 9 4.07 1.04 3.42
CA ILE A 9 5.34 0.60 2.83
C ILE A 9 5.07 0.42 1.35
N ASP A 10 5.76 1.16 0.49
CA ASP A 10 5.61 1.08 -0.96
C ASP A 10 5.87 -0.35 -1.44
N SER A 11 5.07 -0.86 -2.34
CA SER A 11 5.25 -2.15 -3.04
C SER A 11 5.40 -3.40 -2.13
N LEU A 12 4.92 -3.39 -0.87
CA LEU A 12 5.06 -4.55 0.01
C LEU A 12 4.06 -5.66 -0.35
N ARG A 13 4.57 -6.72 -0.95
CA ARG A 13 3.77 -7.92 -1.25
C ARG A 13 3.33 -8.64 0.02
N ARG A 14 2.12 -9.14 0.00
CA ARG A 14 1.56 -9.92 1.12
C ARG A 14 2.30 -11.25 1.32
N ASP A 15 2.67 -11.95 0.24
CA ASP A 15 3.23 -13.30 0.27
C ASP A 15 4.65 -13.41 0.85
N VAL A 16 5.34 -12.28 1.04
CA VAL A 16 6.68 -12.25 1.66
C VAL A 16 6.64 -12.13 3.18
N LEU A 17 5.50 -11.77 3.79
CA LEU A 17 5.36 -11.70 5.24
C LEU A 17 5.28 -13.11 5.84
N GLY A 18 5.93 -13.32 6.99
CA GLY A 18 5.92 -14.61 7.68
C GLY A 18 4.52 -15.06 8.08
N SER A 19 3.63 -14.14 8.44
CA SER A 19 2.21 -14.41 8.72
C SER A 19 1.45 -15.04 7.56
N TYR A 20 1.97 -14.95 6.34
CA TYR A 20 1.41 -15.52 5.12
C TYR A 20 2.34 -16.55 4.45
N GLY A 21 3.40 -16.99 5.17
CA GLY A 21 4.29 -18.06 4.73
C GLY A 21 5.62 -17.62 4.08
N GLY A 22 5.88 -16.32 3.96
CA GLY A 22 7.09 -15.79 3.32
C GLY A 22 8.37 -15.89 4.15
N GLY A 23 8.29 -15.59 5.45
CA GLY A 23 9.41 -15.76 6.40
C GLY A 23 10.45 -14.64 6.41
N PHE A 24 10.20 -13.52 5.74
CA PHE A 24 11.17 -12.41 5.65
C PHE A 24 10.93 -11.28 6.67
N THR A 25 9.91 -11.40 7.53
CA THR A 25 9.47 -10.34 8.44
C THR A 25 9.42 -10.78 9.91
N PRO A 26 10.55 -11.23 10.51
CA PRO A 26 10.55 -11.76 11.88
C PRO A 26 10.11 -10.74 12.94
N PHE A 27 10.33 -9.44 12.75
CA PHE A 27 9.83 -8.42 13.67
C PHE A 27 8.30 -8.31 13.58
N LEU A 28 7.73 -8.15 12.38
CA LEU A 28 6.28 -8.12 12.21
C LEU A 28 5.61 -9.38 12.75
N ASP A 29 6.24 -10.54 12.56
CA ASP A 29 5.77 -11.81 13.13
C ASP A 29 5.78 -11.80 14.66
N SER A 30 6.75 -11.16 15.28
CA SER A 30 6.87 -11.08 16.76
C SER A 30 5.77 -10.23 17.39
N ILE A 31 5.20 -9.26 16.69
CA ILE A 31 4.14 -8.37 17.20
C ILE A 31 2.72 -8.82 16.87
N GLN A 32 2.54 -9.91 16.12
CA GLN A 32 1.22 -10.38 15.64
C GLN A 32 0.21 -10.60 16.77
N ASN A 33 0.65 -11.05 17.96
CA ASN A 33 -0.24 -11.26 19.12
C ASN A 33 -0.93 -9.97 19.58
N ARG A 34 -0.43 -8.82 19.15
CA ARG A 34 -1.00 -7.51 19.47
C ARG A 34 -1.73 -6.89 18.27
N CYS A 35 -2.01 -7.69 17.24
CA CYS A 35 -2.60 -7.19 16.00
C CYS A 35 -3.95 -7.85 15.70
N ILE A 36 -4.83 -7.06 15.09
CA ILE A 36 -5.91 -7.53 14.24
C ILE A 36 -5.34 -7.63 12.83
N GLN A 37 -5.33 -8.84 12.25
CA GLN A 37 -4.82 -9.10 10.92
C GLN A 37 -5.95 -9.37 9.94
N PHE A 38 -5.99 -8.64 8.84
CA PHE A 38 -6.98 -8.81 7.77
C PHE A 38 -6.41 -9.68 6.67
N ASN A 39 -6.98 -10.87 6.48
CA ASN A 39 -6.48 -11.83 5.49
C ASN A 39 -6.97 -11.54 4.05
N GLN A 40 -7.98 -10.70 3.91
CA GLN A 40 -8.63 -10.39 2.64
C GLN A 40 -8.68 -8.88 2.42
N ALA A 41 -7.53 -8.21 2.52
CA ALA A 41 -7.41 -6.77 2.29
C ALA A 41 -6.95 -6.48 0.86
N TYR A 42 -7.63 -5.54 0.20
CA TYR A 42 -7.38 -5.20 -1.20
C TYR A 42 -7.13 -3.71 -1.38
N SER A 43 -6.10 -3.37 -2.15
CA SER A 43 -5.82 -2.00 -2.57
C SER A 43 -6.84 -1.50 -3.60
N THR A 44 -7.12 -0.20 -3.60
CA THR A 44 -7.98 0.45 -4.59
C THR A 44 -7.30 0.64 -5.95
N GLY A 45 -6.00 0.39 -6.05
CA GLY A 45 -5.24 0.51 -7.29
C GLY A 45 -3.89 -0.20 -7.23
N PRO A 46 -3.28 -0.49 -8.39
CA PRO A 46 -2.07 -1.30 -8.51
C PRO A 46 -0.77 -0.47 -8.50
N TYR A 47 -0.84 0.82 -8.27
CA TYR A 47 0.29 1.74 -8.18
C TYR A 47 -0.05 2.93 -7.28
N THR A 48 0.97 3.66 -6.81
CA THR A 48 0.90 4.69 -5.76
C THR A 48 -0.25 5.68 -5.94
N GLN A 49 -0.35 6.35 -7.12
CA GLN A 49 -1.36 7.40 -7.31
C GLN A 49 -2.79 6.86 -7.20
N ALA A 50 -3.05 5.65 -7.73
CA ALA A 50 -4.37 5.03 -7.66
C ALA A 50 -4.70 4.51 -6.25
N ALA A 51 -3.72 4.00 -5.52
CA ALA A 51 -3.90 3.44 -4.19
C ALA A 51 -4.06 4.53 -3.12
N PHE A 52 -3.23 5.59 -3.14
CA PHE A 52 -3.26 6.62 -2.10
C PHE A 52 -4.53 7.48 -2.09
N THR A 53 -5.25 7.57 -3.19
CA THR A 53 -6.60 8.16 -3.17
C THR A 53 -7.53 7.39 -2.24
N GLY A 54 -7.44 6.05 -2.20
CA GLY A 54 -8.15 5.24 -1.21
C GLY A 54 -7.62 5.44 0.20
N ILE A 55 -6.30 5.35 0.38
CA ILE A 55 -5.63 5.34 1.69
C ILE A 55 -5.75 6.67 2.45
N LEU A 56 -5.70 7.81 1.77
CA LEU A 56 -5.71 9.12 2.43
C LEU A 56 -6.97 9.94 2.21
N THR A 57 -7.82 9.59 1.22
CA THR A 57 -9.05 10.34 0.93
C THR A 57 -10.32 9.51 0.94
N SER A 58 -10.22 8.19 1.16
CA SER A 58 -11.36 7.25 1.09
C SER A 58 -12.22 7.46 -0.16
N SER A 59 -11.55 7.68 -1.32
CA SER A 59 -12.19 7.84 -2.62
C SER A 59 -11.46 7.05 -3.69
N TYR A 60 -12.12 6.81 -4.83
CA TYR A 60 -11.50 6.06 -5.93
C TYR A 60 -10.77 6.98 -6.90
N TYR A 61 -9.73 6.44 -7.56
CA TYR A 61 -8.78 7.22 -8.36
C TYR A 61 -9.43 7.98 -9.52
N LEU A 62 -10.32 7.36 -10.28
CA LEU A 62 -10.94 7.96 -11.46
C LEU A 62 -12.10 8.91 -11.14
N GLU A 63 -12.52 9.01 -9.89
CA GLU A 63 -13.74 9.73 -9.49
C GLU A 63 -13.73 11.24 -9.81
N HIS A 64 -12.57 11.88 -9.74
CA HIS A 64 -12.42 13.31 -9.97
C HIS A 64 -11.49 13.63 -11.15
N GLY A 65 -11.52 12.77 -12.16
CA GLY A 65 -10.71 12.88 -13.36
C GLY A 65 -9.31 12.29 -13.22
N LYS A 66 -8.61 12.24 -14.36
CA LYS A 66 -7.30 11.59 -14.53
C LYS A 66 -6.13 12.53 -14.23
N GLN A 67 -6.33 13.54 -13.38
CA GLN A 67 -5.32 14.57 -13.13
C GLN A 67 -4.19 14.05 -12.23
N LYS A 68 -2.95 14.44 -12.54
CA LYS A 68 -1.79 14.15 -11.66
C LYS A 68 -1.90 14.85 -10.32
N MET A 69 -2.47 16.05 -10.28
CA MET A 69 -2.71 16.79 -9.04
C MET A 69 -3.93 16.26 -8.31
N LEU A 70 -3.84 16.23 -7.00
CA LEU A 70 -4.97 15.85 -6.13
C LEU A 70 -6.09 16.89 -6.28
N SER A 71 -7.26 16.45 -6.75
CA SER A 71 -8.43 17.31 -6.91
C SER A 71 -8.83 17.96 -5.57
N TRP A 72 -9.26 19.21 -5.61
CA TRP A 72 -9.81 19.93 -4.46
C TRP A 72 -11.13 19.35 -3.95
N GLU A 73 -11.84 18.57 -4.75
CA GLU A 73 -13.06 17.88 -4.35
C GLU A 73 -12.78 16.68 -3.42
N ARG A 74 -11.54 16.19 -3.38
CA ARG A 74 -11.13 15.12 -2.46
C ARG A 74 -10.82 15.71 -1.09
N VAL A 75 -11.39 15.09 -0.07
CA VAL A 75 -11.13 15.45 1.33
C VAL A 75 -10.07 14.50 1.88
N LEU A 76 -8.91 15.06 2.26
CA LEU A 76 -7.85 14.31 2.93
C LEU A 76 -8.23 14.02 4.39
N ILE A 77 -7.80 12.87 4.89
CA ILE A 77 -7.95 12.55 6.32
C ILE A 77 -7.27 13.60 7.21
N SER A 78 -6.13 14.15 6.80
CA SER A 78 -5.45 15.25 7.49
C SER A 78 -6.33 16.48 7.66
N GLU A 79 -7.06 16.91 6.60
CA GLU A 79 -7.97 18.05 6.67
C GLU A 79 -9.14 17.82 7.66
N VAL A 80 -9.61 16.56 7.76
CA VAL A 80 -10.66 16.18 8.72
C VAL A 80 -10.13 16.28 10.15
N LEU A 81 -8.94 15.77 10.39
CA LEU A 81 -8.31 15.72 11.71
C LEU A 81 -7.83 17.09 12.18
N GLU A 82 -7.26 17.91 11.29
CA GLU A 82 -6.89 19.31 11.56
C GLU A 82 -8.12 20.10 12.05
N LYS A 83 -9.25 20.01 11.32
CA LYS A 83 -10.52 20.65 11.73
C LYS A 83 -11.05 20.18 13.08
N ALA A 84 -10.70 18.95 13.48
CA ALA A 84 -11.03 18.39 14.79
C ALA A 84 -10.01 18.78 15.89
N GLY A 85 -8.97 19.53 15.58
CA GLY A 85 -7.93 19.98 16.51
C GLY A 85 -6.91 18.89 16.88
N ILE A 86 -6.81 17.85 16.06
CA ILE A 86 -5.83 16.76 16.21
C ILE A 86 -4.56 17.16 15.44
N THR A 87 -3.41 17.04 16.08
CA THR A 87 -2.12 17.29 15.42
C THR A 87 -1.88 16.27 14.32
N THR A 88 -1.54 16.75 13.13
CA THR A 88 -1.37 15.93 11.92
C THR A 88 0.06 16.02 11.38
N THR A 89 0.71 14.88 11.18
CA THR A 89 2.10 14.86 10.75
C THR A 89 2.34 13.75 9.74
N GLY A 90 2.99 14.08 8.62
CA GLY A 90 3.34 13.15 7.56
C GLY A 90 4.83 13.15 7.23
N PHE A 91 5.43 11.96 7.05
CA PHE A 91 6.81 11.77 6.62
C PHE A 91 6.89 10.73 5.51
N HIS A 92 7.35 11.12 4.34
CA HIS A 92 7.54 10.21 3.19
C HIS A 92 8.61 10.72 2.23
N SER A 93 8.92 9.94 1.19
CA SER A 93 9.80 10.38 0.11
C SER A 93 9.30 9.98 -1.29
N ASN A 94 7.98 9.77 -1.42
CA ASN A 94 7.39 9.44 -2.70
C ASN A 94 6.97 10.70 -3.48
N PRO A 95 7.51 10.97 -4.69
CA PRO A 95 7.22 12.19 -5.45
C PRO A 95 5.78 12.27 -5.95
N TYR A 96 5.07 11.14 -6.08
CA TYR A 96 3.69 11.11 -6.56
C TYR A 96 2.64 11.55 -5.54
N ILE A 97 3.03 11.67 -4.27
CA ILE A 97 2.16 12.12 -3.18
C ILE A 97 2.74 13.35 -2.48
N SER A 98 3.48 14.17 -3.24
CA SER A 98 4.22 15.34 -2.76
C SER A 98 3.35 16.61 -2.64
N THR A 99 3.93 17.62 -2.01
CA THR A 99 3.40 18.98 -1.93
C THR A 99 3.09 19.56 -3.32
N TYR A 100 3.92 19.28 -4.33
CA TYR A 100 3.70 19.73 -5.71
C TYR A 100 2.39 19.20 -6.31
N LEU A 101 1.93 18.06 -5.85
CA LEU A 101 0.70 17.42 -6.32
C LEU A 101 -0.49 17.66 -5.38
N GLY A 102 -0.34 18.51 -4.35
CA GLY A 102 -1.42 18.96 -3.47
C GLY A 102 -1.75 18.03 -2.30
N TRP A 103 -0.85 17.11 -1.95
CA TRP A 103 -1.06 16.17 -0.85
C TRP A 103 -0.76 16.72 0.55
N ASN A 104 -0.19 17.93 0.63
CA ASN A 104 0.17 18.59 1.88
C ASN A 104 -0.98 19.30 2.60
N ARG A 105 -2.23 19.21 2.12
CA ARG A 105 -3.39 19.87 2.74
C ARG A 105 -3.73 19.28 4.10
N GLY A 106 -4.00 20.12 5.09
CA GLY A 106 -4.43 19.72 6.44
C GLY A 106 -3.36 19.04 7.28
N TRP A 107 -2.07 19.19 6.95
CA TRP A 107 -0.96 18.71 7.75
C TRP A 107 -0.29 19.86 8.49
N ASP A 108 -0.09 19.71 9.81
CA ASP A 108 0.72 20.63 10.60
C ASP A 108 2.21 20.50 10.27
N VAL A 109 2.65 19.26 9.99
CA VAL A 109 4.01 18.95 9.52
C VAL A 109 3.91 17.98 8.35
N PHE A 110 4.48 18.33 7.22
CA PHE A 110 4.53 17.48 6.04
C PHE A 110 5.92 17.49 5.42
N TYR A 111 6.62 16.37 5.56
CA TYR A 111 7.94 16.15 4.97
C TYR A 111 7.80 15.15 3.81
N ASP A 112 8.13 15.58 2.59
CA ASP A 112 7.99 14.82 1.35
C ASP A 112 9.32 14.59 0.60
N SER A 113 10.44 14.96 1.23
CA SER A 113 11.81 14.87 0.68
C SER A 113 12.06 15.61 -0.63
N MET A 114 11.14 16.42 -1.13
CA MET A 114 11.31 17.10 -2.42
C MET A 114 12.46 18.13 -2.44
N GLY A 115 12.99 18.50 -1.28
CA GLY A 115 14.17 19.37 -1.11
C GLY A 115 15.46 18.62 -0.79
N ASP A 116 15.41 17.28 -0.68
CA ASP A 116 16.59 16.48 -0.33
C ASP A 116 17.28 15.94 -1.59
N GLU A 117 18.60 15.80 -1.52
CA GLU A 117 19.38 15.14 -2.59
C GLU A 117 19.26 13.63 -2.47
N VAL A 118 18.93 12.96 -3.57
CA VAL A 118 18.87 11.50 -3.68
C VAL A 118 19.76 11.00 -4.83
N GLY A 119 20.24 9.77 -4.70
CA GLY A 119 21.10 9.15 -5.71
C GLY A 119 20.32 8.38 -6.78
N GLU A 120 20.93 8.15 -7.93
CA GLU A 120 20.32 7.35 -9.01
C GLU A 120 20.00 5.90 -8.57
N LYS A 121 20.87 5.32 -7.70
CA LYS A 121 20.69 3.96 -7.16
C LYS A 121 19.70 3.86 -6.01
N THR A 122 19.42 4.97 -5.36
CA THR A 122 18.45 5.08 -4.26
C THR A 122 17.73 6.41 -4.45
N PRO A 123 16.69 6.44 -5.31
CA PRO A 123 16.00 7.68 -5.69
C PRO A 123 14.96 8.13 -4.64
N TYR A 124 15.17 7.75 -3.39
CA TYR A 124 14.31 8.07 -2.24
C TYR A 124 15.13 8.15 -0.94
N ILE A 125 14.53 8.68 0.09
CA ILE A 125 15.10 8.69 1.44
C ILE A 125 14.76 7.37 2.14
N LYS A 126 15.76 6.63 2.60
CA LYS A 126 15.59 5.33 3.26
C LYS A 126 14.82 5.44 4.59
N ALA A 127 14.12 4.38 4.96
CA ALA A 127 13.33 4.26 6.17
C ALA A 127 14.09 4.65 7.45
N LYS A 128 15.37 4.32 7.54
CA LYS A 128 16.23 4.69 8.68
C LYS A 128 16.32 6.21 8.88
N GLU A 129 16.42 6.96 7.81
CA GLU A 129 16.48 8.44 7.88
C GLU A 129 15.10 9.03 8.15
N ILE A 130 14.03 8.46 7.57
CA ILE A 130 12.65 8.80 7.91
C ILE A 130 12.41 8.59 9.42
N ASN A 131 12.83 7.45 9.97
CA ASN A 131 12.74 7.15 11.41
C ASN A 131 13.46 8.21 12.27
N ARG A 132 14.64 8.66 11.84
CA ARG A 132 15.38 9.71 12.54
C ARG A 132 14.61 11.03 12.56
N LYS A 133 13.97 11.40 11.45
CA LYS A 133 13.14 12.62 11.37
C LYS A 133 11.90 12.50 12.27
N VAL A 134 11.26 11.33 12.28
CA VAL A 134 10.13 11.03 13.18
C VAL A 134 10.56 11.08 14.65
N ASP A 135 11.72 10.51 15.03
CA ASP A 135 12.23 10.57 16.42
C ASP A 135 12.48 12.03 16.87
N ALA A 136 13.04 12.85 15.99
CA ALA A 136 13.25 14.28 16.25
C ALA A 136 11.92 15.02 16.47
N TRP A 137 10.92 14.78 15.61
CA TRP A 137 9.59 15.36 15.76
C TRP A 137 8.89 14.90 17.05
N LEU A 138 8.88 13.59 17.32
CA LEU A 138 8.30 13.04 18.56
C LEU A 138 8.97 13.62 19.81
N SER A 139 10.30 13.81 19.77
CA SER A 139 11.04 14.42 20.88
C SER A 139 10.53 15.82 21.20
N SER A 140 10.36 16.66 20.19
CA SER A 140 9.86 18.04 20.36
C SER A 140 8.38 18.06 20.75
N HIS A 141 7.57 17.19 20.19
CA HIS A 141 6.13 17.10 20.50
C HIS A 141 5.88 16.66 21.96
N VAL A 142 6.60 15.66 22.45
CA VAL A 142 6.49 15.16 23.82
C VAL A 142 7.04 16.18 24.82
N GLN A 143 8.18 16.85 24.52
CA GLN A 143 8.78 17.86 25.38
C GLN A 143 7.92 19.13 25.53
N ALA A 144 7.12 19.47 24.52
CA ALA A 144 6.20 20.60 24.59
C ALA A 144 5.10 20.44 25.66
N GLY A 145 5.02 19.27 26.33
CA GLY A 145 3.99 18.98 27.34
C GLY A 145 2.57 18.98 26.81
N THR A 146 2.41 19.03 25.50
CA THR A 146 1.10 18.95 24.86
C THR A 146 0.65 17.50 24.88
N CYS A 147 -0.14 17.11 25.86
CA CYS A 147 -0.82 15.80 25.87
C CYS A 147 -1.90 15.68 24.77
N LYS A 148 -1.72 16.37 23.64
CA LYS A 148 -2.66 16.31 22.53
C LYS A 148 -2.45 15.02 21.73
N PRO A 149 -3.54 14.32 21.38
CA PRO A 149 -3.46 13.18 20.49
C PRO A 149 -2.99 13.65 19.11
N PHE A 150 -2.29 12.78 18.40
CA PHE A 150 -1.79 13.07 17.06
C PHE A 150 -2.13 11.95 16.08
N PHE A 151 -2.19 12.32 14.83
CA PHE A 151 -2.15 11.42 13.67
C PHE A 151 -0.76 11.54 13.03
N LEU A 152 -0.04 10.43 12.96
CA LEU A 152 1.26 10.33 12.31
C LEU A 152 1.15 9.38 11.11
N TRP A 153 1.42 9.88 9.92
CA TRP A 153 1.58 9.06 8.73
C TRP A 153 3.05 8.95 8.35
N VAL A 154 3.52 7.72 8.16
CA VAL A 154 4.87 7.41 7.69
C VAL A 154 4.77 6.48 6.48
N HIS A 155 5.46 6.83 5.40
CA HIS A 155 5.53 6.01 4.20
C HIS A 155 6.98 5.74 3.82
N TYR A 156 7.32 4.46 3.71
CA TYR A 156 8.64 3.98 3.35
C TYR A 156 8.69 3.56 1.89
N MET A 157 9.75 3.96 1.20
CA MET A 157 10.00 3.69 -0.23
C MET A 157 11.00 2.57 -0.47
N ASP A 158 11.53 1.94 0.57
CA ASP A 158 12.69 1.03 0.50
C ASP A 158 12.44 -0.22 -0.33
N LEU A 159 11.18 -0.60 -0.60
CA LEU A 159 10.86 -1.73 -1.48
C LEU A 159 10.58 -1.32 -2.93
N HIS A 160 10.54 0.00 -3.21
CA HIS A 160 10.45 0.48 -4.59
C HIS A 160 11.78 0.25 -5.32
N GLU A 161 11.72 -0.11 -6.59
CA GLU A 161 12.91 -0.27 -7.42
C GLU A 161 13.76 1.02 -7.54
N PRO A 162 15.09 0.92 -7.71
CA PRO A 162 15.93 -0.28 -7.90
C PRO A 162 16.12 -1.10 -6.61
N TYR A 163 16.15 -2.42 -6.72
CA TYR A 163 16.39 -3.30 -5.56
C TYR A 163 17.89 -3.41 -5.28
N ILE A 164 18.40 -2.60 -4.35
CA ILE A 164 19.82 -2.53 -3.94
C ILE A 164 19.89 -2.60 -2.41
N PRO A 165 19.54 -3.75 -1.81
CA PRO A 165 19.59 -3.94 -0.36
C PRO A 165 21.04 -4.01 0.16
N ASP A 166 21.21 -3.69 1.45
CA ASP A 166 22.49 -3.85 2.13
C ASP A 166 22.95 -5.32 2.09
N ARG A 167 24.25 -5.54 1.92
CA ARG A 167 24.90 -6.86 1.78
C ARG A 167 24.48 -7.86 2.87
N LYS A 168 24.32 -7.41 4.11
CA LYS A 168 23.92 -8.28 5.22
C LYS A 168 22.56 -8.94 5.00
N TYR A 169 21.63 -8.26 4.34
CA TYR A 169 20.29 -8.78 4.06
C TYR A 169 20.29 -9.73 2.86
N ILE A 170 21.13 -9.46 1.85
CA ILE A 170 21.35 -10.41 0.75
C ILE A 170 21.84 -11.74 1.33
N ASN A 171 22.81 -11.72 2.25
CA ASN A 171 23.36 -12.93 2.87
C ASN A 171 22.32 -13.72 3.70
N ILE A 172 21.28 -13.06 4.22
CA ILE A 172 20.19 -13.74 4.93
C ILE A 172 19.28 -14.49 3.94
N VAL A 173 19.01 -13.90 2.77
CA VAL A 173 18.11 -14.48 1.77
C VAL A 173 18.83 -15.51 0.90
N ASP A 174 20.00 -15.16 0.41
CA ASP A 174 20.83 -16.05 -0.41
C ASP A 174 22.33 -15.69 -0.28
N PRO A 175 23.08 -16.39 0.57
CA PRO A 175 24.50 -16.11 0.77
C PRO A 175 25.36 -16.41 -0.47
N SER A 176 24.86 -17.16 -1.44
CA SER A 176 25.55 -17.43 -2.71
C SER A 176 25.48 -16.26 -3.69
N LEU A 177 24.53 -15.35 -3.50
CA LEU A 177 24.32 -14.19 -4.36
C LEU A 177 25.35 -13.11 -4.04
N GLN A 178 26.47 -13.13 -4.77
CA GLN A 178 27.59 -12.19 -4.61
C GLN A 178 27.50 -11.10 -5.69
N MET A 179 26.78 -9.99 -5.38
CA MET A 179 26.61 -8.86 -6.30
C MET A 179 27.07 -7.55 -5.63
N THR A 180 27.73 -6.71 -6.39
CA THR A 180 28.00 -5.31 -6.04
C THR A 180 26.76 -4.44 -6.30
N GLU A 181 26.70 -3.23 -5.73
CA GLU A 181 25.63 -2.27 -6.03
C GLU A 181 25.54 -1.96 -7.53
N ASP A 182 26.69 -1.83 -8.23
CA ASP A 182 26.71 -1.58 -9.67
C ASP A 182 26.14 -2.74 -10.50
N GLU A 183 26.35 -3.98 -10.06
CA GLU A 183 25.77 -5.16 -10.72
C GLU A 183 24.27 -5.25 -10.47
N MET A 184 23.80 -4.96 -9.25
CA MET A 184 22.38 -4.89 -8.94
C MET A 184 21.69 -3.78 -9.73
N PHE A 185 22.30 -2.59 -9.82
CA PHE A 185 21.77 -1.49 -10.60
C PHE A 185 21.77 -1.77 -12.12
N ARG A 186 22.77 -2.49 -12.61
CA ARG A 186 22.78 -2.98 -14.00
C ARG A 186 21.66 -3.98 -14.25
N LEU A 187 21.43 -4.91 -13.32
CA LEU A 187 20.31 -5.86 -13.40
C LEU A 187 18.97 -5.12 -13.46
N PHE A 188 18.77 -4.09 -12.63
CA PHE A 188 17.60 -3.22 -12.71
C PHE A 188 17.43 -2.61 -14.10
N LYS A 189 18.46 -2.00 -14.67
CA LYS A 189 18.42 -1.37 -16.01
C LYS A 189 18.12 -2.39 -17.13
N ASP A 190 18.73 -3.56 -17.05
CA ASP A 190 18.66 -4.54 -18.13
C ASP A 190 17.40 -5.39 -18.11
N VAL A 191 16.83 -5.64 -16.96
CA VAL A 191 15.69 -6.54 -16.79
C VAL A 191 14.43 -5.74 -16.46
N LEU A 192 14.45 -5.00 -15.35
CA LEU A 192 13.23 -4.36 -14.83
C LEU A 192 12.81 -3.16 -15.70
N LEU A 193 13.70 -2.23 -16.01
CA LEU A 193 13.37 -1.09 -16.89
C LEU A 193 13.00 -1.51 -18.32
N LYS A 194 13.58 -2.58 -18.83
CA LYS A 194 13.24 -3.13 -20.15
C LYS A 194 12.03 -4.08 -20.10
N ARG A 195 11.54 -4.40 -18.89
CA ARG A 195 10.45 -5.36 -18.64
C ARG A 195 10.67 -6.72 -19.28
N ASP A 196 11.93 -7.15 -19.25
CA ASP A 196 12.36 -8.40 -19.88
C ASP A 196 12.19 -9.57 -18.91
N VAL A 197 11.13 -10.34 -19.09
CA VAL A 197 10.82 -11.56 -18.33
C VAL A 197 11.33 -12.84 -19.01
N SER A 198 12.05 -12.74 -20.13
CA SER A 198 12.53 -13.90 -20.92
C SER A 198 13.56 -14.73 -20.14
N ASP A 199 14.42 -14.07 -19.36
CA ASP A 199 15.39 -14.73 -18.49
C ASP A 199 14.83 -14.88 -17.06
N ARG A 200 14.18 -16.00 -16.81
CA ARG A 200 13.60 -16.32 -15.50
C ARG A 200 14.65 -16.39 -14.38
N GLY A 201 15.90 -16.73 -14.68
CA GLY A 201 16.98 -16.73 -13.69
C GLY A 201 17.27 -15.32 -13.18
N ARG A 202 17.35 -14.34 -14.09
CA ARG A 202 17.54 -12.92 -13.73
C ARG A 202 16.34 -12.33 -12.98
N VAL A 203 15.12 -12.71 -13.37
CA VAL A 203 13.88 -12.32 -12.64
C VAL A 203 13.89 -12.87 -11.22
N GLU A 204 14.31 -14.12 -11.03
CA GLU A 204 14.43 -14.72 -9.68
C GLU A 204 15.50 -14.02 -8.84
N VAL A 205 16.61 -13.56 -9.44
CA VAL A 205 17.60 -12.74 -8.74
C VAL A 205 16.99 -11.41 -8.28
N LEU A 206 16.20 -10.72 -9.12
CA LEU A 206 15.48 -9.51 -8.72
C LEU A 206 14.54 -9.77 -7.53
N ARG A 207 13.81 -10.89 -7.56
CA ARG A 207 12.92 -11.28 -6.46
C ARG A 207 13.68 -11.53 -5.16
N LYS A 208 14.85 -12.15 -5.21
CA LYS A 208 15.70 -12.35 -4.02
C LYS A 208 16.23 -11.03 -3.47
N LEU A 209 16.62 -10.08 -4.33
CA LEU A 209 17.02 -8.73 -3.90
C LEU A 209 15.83 -7.99 -3.27
N TYR A 210 14.64 -8.09 -3.85
CA TYR A 210 13.42 -7.56 -3.23
C TYR A 210 13.15 -8.19 -1.85
N CYS A 211 13.26 -9.51 -1.70
CA CYS A 211 13.11 -10.18 -0.39
C CYS A 211 14.18 -9.73 0.62
N ALA A 212 15.38 -9.42 0.18
CA ALA A 212 16.43 -8.85 1.03
C ALA A 212 16.07 -7.43 1.50
N HIS A 213 15.47 -6.59 0.65
CA HIS A 213 14.89 -5.31 1.06
C HIS A 213 13.72 -5.49 2.03
N VAL A 214 12.86 -6.50 1.85
CA VAL A 214 11.78 -6.82 2.81
C VAL A 214 12.38 -7.11 4.19
N ARG A 215 13.49 -7.82 4.26
CA ARG A 215 14.18 -8.08 5.53
C ARG A 215 14.81 -6.81 6.10
N GLU A 216 15.32 -5.92 5.25
CA GLU A 216 15.86 -4.61 5.65
C GLU A 216 14.77 -3.71 6.24
N ILE A 217 13.61 -3.62 5.60
CA ILE A 217 12.50 -2.81 6.08
C ILE A 217 11.89 -3.36 7.38
N ASP A 218 11.88 -4.68 7.59
CA ASP A 218 11.45 -5.28 8.85
C ASP A 218 12.33 -4.86 10.03
N ASP A 219 13.65 -4.75 9.82
CA ASP A 219 14.56 -4.18 10.84
C ASP A 219 14.29 -2.69 11.07
N ALA A 220 13.98 -1.90 10.01
CA ALA A 220 13.64 -0.49 10.16
C ALA A 220 12.30 -0.29 10.90
N LEU A 221 11.32 -1.18 10.70
CA LEU A 221 10.07 -1.21 11.47
C LEU A 221 10.33 -1.53 12.94
N LYS A 222 11.23 -2.46 13.24
CA LYS A 222 11.66 -2.75 14.61
C LYS A 222 12.24 -1.51 15.28
N ASP A 223 13.13 -0.79 14.57
CA ASP A 223 13.71 0.46 15.06
C ASP A 223 12.63 1.53 15.29
N PHE A 224 11.67 1.66 14.38
CA PHE A 224 10.53 2.58 14.53
C PHE A 224 9.70 2.29 15.78
N PHE A 225 9.32 1.03 15.99
CA PHE A 225 8.59 0.64 17.22
C PHE A 225 9.42 0.88 18.49
N GLY A 226 10.75 0.65 18.43
CA GLY A 226 11.67 1.01 19.51
C GLY A 226 11.72 2.50 19.81
N ILE A 227 11.61 3.37 18.80
CA ILE A 227 11.47 4.83 18.96
C ILE A 227 10.16 5.15 19.68
N LEU A 228 9.03 4.58 19.27
CA LEU A 228 7.73 4.80 19.90
C LEU A 228 7.73 4.35 21.37
N GLU A 229 8.37 3.23 21.68
CA GLU A 229 8.54 2.76 23.08
C GLU A 229 9.40 3.71 23.89
N LYS A 230 10.58 4.09 23.38
CA LYS A 230 11.50 5.02 24.02
C LYS A 230 10.86 6.37 24.33
N ARG A 231 9.97 6.84 23.45
CA ARG A 231 9.21 8.10 23.64
C ARG A 231 7.94 7.92 24.48
N ASN A 232 7.65 6.69 24.97
CA ASN A 232 6.45 6.35 25.75
C ASN A 232 5.12 6.59 24.99
N VAL A 233 5.13 6.60 23.66
CA VAL A 233 3.93 6.82 22.86
C VAL A 233 3.27 5.52 22.37
N LEU A 234 4.00 4.40 22.27
CA LEU A 234 3.46 3.15 21.73
C LEU A 234 2.25 2.62 22.52
N LYS A 235 2.28 2.71 23.84
CA LYS A 235 1.17 2.27 24.71
C LYS A 235 -0.11 3.05 24.56
N GLU A 236 -0.01 4.25 24.01
CA GLU A 236 -1.13 5.18 23.76
C GLU A 236 -1.44 5.31 22.26
N SER A 237 -0.95 4.38 21.42
CA SER A 237 -1.06 4.49 19.97
C SER A 237 -1.65 3.24 19.34
N TRP A 238 -2.63 3.44 18.46
CA TRP A 238 -3.00 2.47 17.45
C TRP A 238 -2.03 2.59 16.26
N VAL A 239 -1.58 1.45 15.71
CA VAL A 239 -0.73 1.47 14.51
C VAL A 239 -1.42 0.65 13.42
N ILE A 240 -1.78 1.31 12.33
CA ILE A 240 -2.30 0.68 11.11
C ILE A 240 -1.11 0.49 10.17
N LEU A 241 -0.81 -0.76 9.79
CA LEU A 241 0.26 -1.11 8.87
C LEU A 241 -0.33 -1.71 7.61
N THR A 242 0.05 -1.17 6.46
CA THR A 242 -0.35 -1.65 5.14
C THR A 242 0.67 -1.27 4.08
N THR A 243 0.36 -1.57 2.83
CA THR A 243 1.04 -1.09 1.63
C THR A 243 0.03 -0.39 0.72
N ASP A 244 0.49 0.35 -0.24
CA ASP A 244 -0.32 0.87 -1.33
C ASP A 244 -0.59 -0.22 -2.39
N HIS A 245 0.41 -0.98 -2.82
CA HIS A 245 0.30 -2.10 -3.77
C HIS A 245 1.45 -3.09 -3.56
N GLY A 246 1.54 -4.12 -4.37
CA GLY A 246 2.69 -5.01 -4.47
C GLY A 246 3.45 -4.84 -5.79
N ASP A 247 4.37 -5.76 -6.07
CA ASP A 247 5.17 -5.82 -7.31
C ASP A 247 5.03 -7.19 -7.99
N GLU A 248 5.07 -7.21 -9.33
CA GLU A 248 5.07 -8.42 -10.15
C GLU A 248 6.51 -8.86 -10.47
N PHE A 249 6.76 -10.15 -10.44
CA PHE A 249 8.02 -10.79 -10.80
C PHE A 249 7.81 -11.89 -11.86
N GLY A 250 7.11 -11.54 -12.95
CA GLY A 250 6.86 -12.41 -14.08
C GLY A 250 5.66 -13.35 -13.94
N GLU A 251 4.86 -13.25 -12.88
CA GLU A 251 3.68 -14.10 -12.64
C GLU A 251 2.68 -14.02 -13.79
N HIS A 252 2.40 -12.81 -14.27
CA HIS A 252 1.52 -12.54 -15.41
C HIS A 252 2.26 -11.87 -16.58
N GLY A 253 3.55 -12.22 -16.75
CA GLY A 253 4.36 -11.77 -17.86
C GLY A 253 4.87 -10.35 -17.78
N GLY A 254 4.86 -9.72 -16.60
CA GLY A 254 5.37 -8.37 -16.35
C GLY A 254 6.34 -8.30 -15.18
N LEU A 255 6.78 -7.08 -14.88
CA LEU A 255 7.66 -6.75 -13.77
C LEU A 255 7.23 -5.44 -13.12
N SER A 256 7.49 -5.29 -11.80
CA SER A 256 7.12 -4.10 -11.04
C SER A 256 5.58 -3.90 -10.97
N HIS A 257 5.07 -2.67 -10.98
CA HIS A 257 3.67 -2.33 -10.74
C HIS A 257 3.05 -1.54 -11.91
N ASP A 258 2.83 -2.22 -13.00
CA ASP A 258 2.10 -1.64 -14.13
C ASP A 258 0.60 -1.87 -14.04
N GLY A 259 -0.18 -1.09 -14.74
CA GLY A 259 -1.63 -1.09 -14.76
C GLY A 259 -2.32 -2.45 -14.95
N LYS A 260 -1.96 -3.44 -14.10
CA LYS A 260 -2.60 -4.74 -13.97
C LYS A 260 -3.31 -4.84 -12.61
N MET A 261 -4.30 -5.73 -12.50
CA MET A 261 -5.12 -5.86 -11.28
C MET A 261 -5.02 -7.25 -10.66
N TYR A 262 -3.92 -7.97 -10.86
CA TYR A 262 -3.74 -9.29 -10.26
C TYR A 262 -3.38 -9.23 -8.77
N SER A 263 -3.54 -10.33 -8.08
CA SER A 263 -3.45 -10.38 -6.61
C SER A 263 -2.07 -10.03 -6.07
N GLU A 264 -0.98 -10.29 -6.78
CA GLU A 264 0.37 -9.88 -6.40
C GLU A 264 0.52 -8.36 -6.29
N LEU A 265 -0.35 -7.59 -6.98
CA LEU A 265 -0.34 -6.12 -6.95
C LEU A 265 -1.38 -5.55 -5.99
N VAL A 266 -2.59 -6.15 -5.92
CA VAL A 266 -3.72 -5.52 -5.20
C VAL A 266 -4.18 -6.28 -3.95
N HIS A 267 -3.76 -7.53 -3.71
CA HIS A 267 -4.04 -8.24 -2.46
C HIS A 267 -2.94 -7.92 -1.45
N VAL A 268 -3.21 -6.96 -0.58
CA VAL A 268 -2.22 -6.29 0.27
C VAL A 268 -2.26 -6.77 1.72
N PRO A 269 -1.14 -6.70 2.47
CA PRO A 269 -1.18 -6.88 3.91
C PRO A 269 -1.89 -5.70 4.58
N LEU A 270 -2.70 -5.99 5.59
CA LEU A 270 -3.30 -4.99 6.46
C LEU A 270 -3.35 -5.53 7.88
N MET A 271 -2.75 -4.81 8.82
CA MET A 271 -2.73 -5.12 10.24
C MET A 271 -3.02 -3.88 11.06
N ILE A 272 -3.76 -4.04 12.15
CA ILE A 272 -3.99 -2.99 13.15
C ILE A 272 -3.40 -3.46 14.47
N TYR A 273 -2.27 -2.86 14.89
CA TYR A 273 -1.71 -3.04 16.22
C TYR A 273 -2.55 -2.26 17.23
N GLU A 274 -3.02 -2.98 18.24
CA GLU A 274 -3.78 -2.44 19.35
C GLU A 274 -2.92 -2.46 20.62
N PRO A 275 -2.67 -1.32 21.28
CA PRO A 275 -1.71 -1.25 22.39
C PRO A 275 -2.08 -2.10 23.61
N THR A 276 -3.37 -2.42 23.79
CA THR A 276 -3.87 -3.24 24.92
C THR A 276 -4.18 -4.67 24.55
N LYS A 277 -3.99 -5.06 23.29
CA LYS A 277 -4.29 -6.42 22.82
C LYS A 277 -3.20 -7.40 23.23
N GLU A 278 -3.59 -8.58 23.71
CA GLU A 278 -2.67 -9.63 24.14
C GLU A 278 -2.74 -10.89 23.26
N GLN A 279 -3.77 -11.00 22.43
CA GLN A 279 -3.98 -12.15 21.56
C GLN A 279 -4.26 -11.69 20.12
N ARG A 280 -3.61 -12.40 19.18
CA ARG A 280 -3.85 -12.19 17.75
C ARG A 280 -5.32 -12.39 17.39
N GLU A 281 -5.84 -11.53 16.56
CA GLU A 281 -7.16 -11.68 15.96
C GLU A 281 -7.03 -11.73 14.43
N MET A 282 -7.60 -12.77 13.83
CA MET A 282 -7.59 -12.94 12.37
C MET A 282 -8.97 -12.64 11.81
N CYS A 283 -9.03 -11.66 10.92
CA CYS A 283 -10.25 -11.25 10.23
C CYS A 283 -10.21 -11.76 8.78
N ASN A 284 -11.21 -12.57 8.40
CA ASN A 284 -11.35 -13.10 7.04
C ASN A 284 -12.39 -12.36 6.20
N VAL A 285 -12.94 -11.27 6.73
CA VAL A 285 -13.88 -10.42 5.99
C VAL A 285 -13.11 -9.69 4.88
N LEU A 286 -13.75 -9.54 3.73
CA LEU A 286 -13.20 -8.82 2.59
C LEU A 286 -13.23 -7.32 2.87
N VAL A 287 -12.05 -6.69 2.89
CA VAL A 287 -11.86 -5.27 3.21
C VAL A 287 -11.01 -4.58 2.13
N SER A 288 -11.02 -3.27 2.12
CA SER A 288 -10.23 -2.48 1.17
C SER A 288 -9.45 -1.36 1.86
N THR A 289 -8.35 -0.92 1.27
CA THR A 289 -7.56 0.22 1.77
C THR A 289 -8.36 1.53 1.82
N ILE A 290 -9.48 1.62 1.10
CA ILE A 290 -10.42 2.75 1.17
C ILE A 290 -11.09 2.87 2.57
N ASP A 291 -11.04 1.81 3.38
CA ASP A 291 -11.63 1.73 4.72
C ASP A 291 -10.70 2.32 5.80
N ILE A 292 -9.46 2.64 5.45
CA ILE A 292 -8.47 3.19 6.39
C ILE A 292 -8.87 4.58 6.92
N PRO A 293 -9.22 5.58 6.09
CA PRO A 293 -9.61 6.89 6.61
C PRO A 293 -10.84 6.85 7.54
N PRO A 294 -11.96 6.16 7.23
CA PRO A 294 -13.08 6.04 8.19
C PRO A 294 -12.69 5.28 9.46
N THR A 295 -11.73 4.34 9.41
CA THR A 295 -11.21 3.68 10.61
C THR A 295 -10.42 4.65 11.49
N ILE A 296 -9.59 5.52 10.89
CA ILE A 296 -8.86 6.56 11.62
C ILE A 296 -9.85 7.52 12.30
N VAL A 297 -10.90 7.97 11.59
CA VAL A 297 -11.98 8.80 12.12
C VAL A 297 -12.64 8.14 13.33
N TYR A 298 -12.96 6.85 13.23
CA TYR A 298 -13.53 6.05 14.33
C TYR A 298 -12.59 5.97 15.54
N LEU A 299 -11.30 5.71 15.32
CA LEU A 299 -10.31 5.58 16.40
C LEU A 299 -10.12 6.89 17.19
N PHE A 300 -10.33 8.04 16.56
CA PHE A 300 -10.39 9.33 17.24
C PHE A 300 -11.76 9.67 17.85
N GLY A 301 -12.77 8.79 17.74
CA GLY A 301 -14.10 9.03 18.26
C GLY A 301 -14.85 10.17 17.55
N LEU A 302 -14.48 10.46 16.31
CA LEU A 302 -15.10 11.48 15.50
C LEU A 302 -16.34 10.96 14.76
N ARG A 303 -17.19 11.87 14.30
CA ARG A 303 -18.35 11.49 13.48
C ARG A 303 -17.93 11.02 12.08
N PRO A 304 -18.64 10.06 11.47
CA PRO A 304 -18.40 9.63 10.10
C PRO A 304 -18.37 10.82 9.13
N VAL A 305 -17.46 10.76 8.16
CA VAL A 305 -17.27 11.79 7.13
C VAL A 305 -18.09 11.41 5.90
N HIS A 306 -19.04 12.25 5.51
CA HIS A 306 -19.96 11.97 4.40
C HIS A 306 -19.25 11.71 3.05
N HIS A 307 -18.10 12.34 2.80
CA HIS A 307 -17.35 12.19 1.55
C HIS A 307 -16.55 10.89 1.48
N PHE A 308 -16.36 10.18 2.61
CA PHE A 308 -15.61 8.94 2.62
C PHE A 308 -16.50 7.78 2.13
N GLN A 309 -15.98 7.01 1.16
CA GLN A 309 -16.70 5.90 0.54
C GLN A 309 -16.41 4.55 1.20
N GLY A 310 -15.38 4.47 2.01
CA GLY A 310 -15.06 3.31 2.83
C GLY A 310 -15.94 3.19 4.07
N HIS A 311 -15.73 2.10 4.81
CA HIS A 311 -16.37 1.83 6.09
C HIS A 311 -15.31 1.64 7.17
N SER A 312 -15.57 2.03 8.40
CA SER A 312 -14.64 1.74 9.49
C SER A 312 -14.45 0.22 9.63
N LEU A 313 -13.20 -0.21 9.70
CA LEU A 313 -12.84 -1.60 9.99
C LEU A 313 -13.16 -1.99 11.43
N LEU A 314 -13.41 -1.00 12.30
CA LEU A 314 -13.70 -1.22 13.70
C LEU A 314 -15.03 -0.53 14.09
N PRO A 315 -15.80 -1.13 15.02
CA PRO A 315 -15.60 -2.48 15.52
C PRO A 315 -15.86 -3.53 14.42
N LEU A 316 -15.20 -4.66 14.46
CA LEU A 316 -15.33 -5.72 13.44
C LEU A 316 -16.76 -6.26 13.28
N SER A 317 -17.55 -6.24 14.39
CA SER A 317 -18.95 -6.67 14.39
C SER A 317 -19.86 -5.85 13.45
N ASP A 318 -19.50 -4.62 13.20
CA ASP A 318 -20.34 -3.65 12.47
C ASP A 318 -19.91 -3.52 11.01
N TYR A 319 -18.80 -4.18 10.63
CA TYR A 319 -18.29 -4.08 9.26
C TYR A 319 -19.19 -4.84 8.28
N PRO A 320 -19.65 -4.18 7.19
CA PRO A 320 -20.59 -4.78 6.25
C PRO A 320 -19.93 -5.87 5.38
N VAL A 321 -20.68 -6.94 5.11
CA VAL A 321 -20.27 -7.91 4.07
C VAL A 321 -20.54 -7.30 2.71
N ARG A 322 -19.47 -7.03 1.96
CA ARG A 322 -19.53 -6.36 0.65
C ARG A 322 -18.42 -6.83 -0.29
N GLY A 323 -18.59 -6.54 -1.57
CA GLY A 323 -17.49 -6.61 -2.54
C GLY A 323 -16.56 -5.41 -2.45
N VAL A 324 -15.34 -5.56 -2.95
CA VAL A 324 -14.34 -4.48 -3.05
C VAL A 324 -14.00 -4.21 -4.51
N PHE A 325 -13.63 -2.96 -4.78
CA PHE A 325 -13.31 -2.45 -6.10
C PHE A 325 -11.91 -1.85 -6.12
N GLY A 326 -11.29 -1.87 -7.31
CA GLY A 326 -10.15 -1.05 -7.62
C GLY A 326 -10.20 -0.59 -9.06
N GLU A 327 -9.53 0.53 -9.30
CA GLU A 327 -9.50 1.19 -10.61
C GLU A 327 -8.19 1.92 -10.81
N ALA A 328 -7.75 2.00 -12.06
CA ALA A 328 -6.53 2.70 -12.43
C ALA A 328 -6.51 3.01 -13.93
N MET A 329 -5.50 3.77 -14.35
CA MET A 329 -5.14 3.85 -15.75
C MET A 329 -4.29 2.64 -16.13
N ASP A 330 -4.61 2.00 -17.24
CA ASP A 330 -3.80 0.96 -17.84
C ASP A 330 -2.56 1.59 -18.50
N LYS A 331 -1.43 1.50 -17.80
CA LYS A 331 -0.16 2.06 -18.29
C LYS A 331 0.53 1.18 -19.34
N GLN A 332 0.04 -0.03 -19.59
CA GLN A 332 0.59 -0.90 -20.63
C GLN A 332 0.24 -0.37 -22.01
N GLY A 333 1.24 0.08 -22.79
CA GLY A 333 1.07 0.55 -24.17
C GLY A 333 0.61 2.01 -24.34
N SER A 334 0.64 2.84 -23.30
CA SER A 334 0.38 4.28 -23.39
C SER A 334 1.33 5.03 -24.33
N HIS A 335 2.33 4.35 -24.87
CA HIS A 335 3.32 4.94 -25.79
C HIS A 335 2.94 4.90 -27.27
N GLU A 336 1.94 4.08 -27.67
CA GLU A 336 1.65 3.92 -29.12
C GLU A 336 0.60 4.90 -29.67
N ASN A 337 -0.42 5.31 -28.89
CA ASN A 337 -1.50 6.17 -29.40
C ASN A 337 -1.89 7.35 -28.49
N GLY A 338 -1.24 7.54 -27.33
CA GLY A 338 -1.53 8.69 -26.44
C GLY A 338 -2.89 8.64 -25.72
N GLU A 339 -3.71 7.62 -25.91
CA GLU A 339 -4.98 7.45 -25.22
C GLU A 339 -4.78 6.69 -23.90
N GLU A 340 -5.13 7.33 -22.80
CA GLU A 340 -5.18 6.70 -21.49
C GLU A 340 -6.44 5.84 -21.36
N LYS A 341 -6.29 4.53 -21.23
CA LYS A 341 -7.38 3.56 -21.04
C LYS A 341 -7.47 3.13 -19.59
N GLU A 342 -8.66 2.73 -19.17
CA GLU A 342 -8.95 2.35 -17.78
C GLU A 342 -8.84 0.85 -17.58
N ILE A 343 -8.49 0.46 -16.35
CA ILE A 343 -8.56 -0.91 -15.88
C ILE A 343 -9.26 -0.95 -14.53
N HIS A 344 -10.14 -1.93 -14.35
CA HIS A 344 -10.96 -2.06 -13.15
C HIS A 344 -10.97 -3.49 -12.66
N TYR A 345 -11.11 -3.69 -11.35
CA TYR A 345 -11.46 -4.98 -10.80
C TYR A 345 -12.64 -4.87 -9.82
N TYR A 346 -13.36 -5.98 -9.67
CA TYR A 346 -14.31 -6.20 -8.60
C TYR A 346 -14.08 -7.58 -8.00
N ARG A 347 -14.04 -7.64 -6.67
CA ARG A 347 -13.90 -8.88 -5.92
C ARG A 347 -15.06 -9.05 -4.97
N GLU A 348 -15.70 -10.22 -5.00
CA GLU A 348 -16.77 -10.60 -4.09
C GLU A 348 -16.66 -12.09 -3.76
N ARG A 349 -16.76 -12.46 -2.47
CA ARG A 349 -16.60 -13.85 -2.02
C ARG A 349 -15.31 -14.46 -2.58
N ASP A 350 -15.45 -15.55 -3.35
CA ASP A 350 -14.31 -16.29 -3.93
C ASP A 350 -13.94 -15.83 -5.35
N PHE A 351 -14.70 -14.90 -5.93
CA PHE A 351 -14.54 -14.51 -7.33
C PHE A 351 -13.96 -13.10 -7.47
N LYS A 352 -13.09 -12.94 -8.45
CA LYS A 352 -12.54 -11.65 -8.87
C LYS A 352 -12.68 -11.52 -10.38
N ILE A 353 -13.26 -10.40 -10.81
CA ILE A 353 -13.38 -10.02 -12.22
C ILE A 353 -12.50 -8.83 -12.51
N ILE A 354 -11.83 -8.83 -13.66
CA ILE A 354 -11.02 -7.72 -14.17
C ILE A 354 -11.59 -7.29 -15.52
N TYR A 355 -11.67 -6.00 -15.75
CA TYR A 355 -12.05 -5.38 -17.03
C TYR A 355 -10.94 -4.47 -17.51
N ARG A 356 -10.55 -4.59 -18.78
CA ARG A 356 -9.60 -3.72 -19.48
C ARG A 356 -10.32 -2.99 -20.62
N GLU A 357 -10.31 -1.67 -20.55
CA GLU A 357 -10.94 -0.85 -21.59
C GLU A 357 -10.18 -0.91 -22.92
N ARG A 358 -8.84 -1.13 -22.88
CA ARG A 358 -7.98 -1.12 -24.06
C ARG A 358 -8.46 -2.05 -25.19
N ASP A 359 -8.84 -3.25 -24.81
CA ASP A 359 -9.23 -4.35 -25.71
C ASP A 359 -10.64 -4.87 -25.43
N ASP A 360 -11.41 -4.15 -24.59
CA ASP A 360 -12.74 -4.52 -24.10
C ASP A 360 -12.76 -5.96 -23.52
N SER A 361 -11.67 -6.36 -22.86
CA SER A 361 -11.51 -7.72 -22.36
C SER A 361 -11.99 -7.87 -20.92
N TRP A 362 -12.46 -9.08 -20.62
CA TRP A 362 -12.92 -9.49 -19.31
C TRP A 362 -12.19 -10.74 -18.85
N GLU A 363 -11.75 -10.75 -17.62
CA GLU A 363 -11.16 -11.91 -16.97
C GLU A 363 -11.92 -12.21 -15.68
N LEU A 364 -12.16 -13.50 -15.39
CA LEU A 364 -12.81 -13.95 -14.17
C LEU A 364 -12.02 -15.09 -13.55
N TYR A 365 -11.77 -15.00 -12.25
CA TYR A 365 -11.01 -15.97 -11.49
C TYR A 365 -11.75 -16.42 -10.24
N ASN A 366 -11.65 -17.72 -9.92
CA ASN A 366 -12.09 -18.26 -8.64
C ASN A 366 -10.88 -18.41 -7.71
N LEU A 367 -10.65 -17.43 -6.85
CA LEU A 367 -9.45 -17.32 -6.01
C LEU A 367 -9.35 -18.41 -4.94
N LYS A 368 -10.44 -19.17 -4.68
CA LYS A 368 -10.41 -20.30 -3.76
C LYS A 368 -9.65 -21.50 -4.33
N VAL A 369 -9.74 -21.73 -5.61
CA VAL A 369 -9.11 -22.85 -6.32
C VAL A 369 -7.95 -22.40 -7.22
N ASP A 370 -7.93 -21.14 -7.61
CA ASP A 370 -6.91 -20.52 -8.45
C ASP A 370 -6.45 -19.16 -7.84
N PRO A 371 -5.77 -19.20 -6.69
CA PRO A 371 -5.30 -17.98 -6.01
C PRO A 371 -4.23 -17.20 -6.79
N LYS A 372 -3.66 -17.80 -7.83
CA LYS A 372 -2.65 -17.21 -8.71
C LYS A 372 -3.23 -16.61 -9.99
N GLU A 373 -4.56 -16.70 -10.19
CA GLU A 373 -5.25 -16.08 -11.33
C GLU A 373 -4.69 -16.51 -12.71
N ILE A 374 -4.42 -17.80 -12.87
CA ILE A 374 -3.83 -18.37 -14.10
C ILE A 374 -4.92 -18.80 -15.10
N ASN A 375 -6.07 -19.27 -14.59
CA ASN A 375 -7.12 -19.83 -15.41
C ASN A 375 -8.31 -18.87 -15.51
N ASN A 376 -8.36 -18.08 -16.59
CA ASN A 376 -9.51 -17.21 -16.87
C ASN A 376 -10.73 -18.06 -17.20
N ILE A 377 -11.75 -18.00 -16.33
CA ILE A 377 -13.01 -18.75 -16.47
C ILE A 377 -14.19 -17.88 -16.92
N ILE A 378 -13.93 -16.72 -17.55
CA ILE A 378 -14.99 -15.79 -17.97
C ILE A 378 -15.97 -16.44 -18.93
N GLU A 379 -15.48 -17.30 -19.82
CA GLU A 379 -16.32 -18.08 -20.72
C GLU A 379 -16.91 -19.30 -20.00
N GLY A 380 -18.22 -19.43 -20.04
CA GLY A 380 -18.95 -20.55 -19.45
C GLY A 380 -19.14 -20.52 -17.93
N SER A 381 -18.65 -19.52 -17.22
CA SER A 381 -18.89 -19.38 -15.79
C SER A 381 -20.29 -18.81 -15.51
N PRO A 382 -21.12 -19.47 -14.70
CA PRO A 382 -22.44 -18.93 -14.32
C PRO A 382 -22.34 -17.63 -13.50
N GLN A 383 -21.19 -17.33 -12.89
CA GLN A 383 -20.93 -16.11 -12.12
C GLN A 383 -20.57 -14.93 -13.00
N ALA A 384 -20.15 -15.14 -14.26
CA ALA A 384 -19.59 -14.08 -15.11
C ALA A 384 -20.52 -12.88 -15.25
N GLU A 385 -21.81 -13.12 -15.58
CA GLU A 385 -22.74 -12.01 -15.81
C GLU A 385 -23.07 -11.24 -14.51
N ALA A 386 -23.26 -11.94 -13.39
CA ALA A 386 -23.47 -11.28 -12.09
C ALA A 386 -22.28 -10.39 -11.69
N MET A 387 -21.05 -10.89 -11.88
CA MET A 387 -19.84 -10.14 -11.59
C MET A 387 -19.68 -8.91 -12.52
N LYS A 388 -19.99 -9.07 -13.82
CA LYS A 388 -20.03 -7.94 -14.77
C LYS A 388 -21.06 -6.89 -14.37
N GLN A 389 -22.24 -7.30 -13.95
CA GLN A 389 -23.32 -6.39 -13.51
C GLN A 389 -22.89 -5.55 -12.30
N ASN A 390 -22.12 -6.11 -11.37
CA ASN A 390 -21.60 -5.40 -10.21
C ASN A 390 -20.49 -4.38 -10.59
N LEU A 391 -19.70 -4.64 -11.63
CA LEU A 391 -18.61 -3.77 -12.05
C LEU A 391 -19.05 -2.69 -13.06
N ARG A 392 -19.93 -3.00 -14.01
CA ARG A 392 -20.42 -2.08 -15.06
C ARG A 392 -20.84 -0.68 -14.58
N PRO A 393 -21.54 -0.49 -13.43
CA PRO A 393 -21.89 0.85 -12.96
C PRO A 393 -20.68 1.75 -12.67
N ARG A 394 -19.55 1.15 -12.27
CA ARG A 394 -18.30 1.88 -12.05
C ARG A 394 -17.67 2.33 -13.36
N ILE A 395 -17.54 1.43 -14.32
CA ILE A 395 -16.98 1.72 -15.66
C ILE A 395 -17.77 2.84 -16.32
N ARG A 396 -19.11 2.79 -16.32
CA ARG A 396 -19.98 3.79 -16.98
C ARG A 396 -19.99 5.16 -16.28
N ARG A 397 -19.61 5.22 -15.01
CA ARG A 397 -19.62 6.46 -14.23
C ARG A 397 -18.62 7.48 -14.78
N TYR A 398 -17.52 7.02 -15.34
CA TYR A 398 -16.41 7.87 -15.82
C TYR A 398 -16.41 8.10 -17.34
N GLN A 399 -17.29 7.44 -18.08
CA GLN A 399 -17.46 7.63 -19.53
C GLN A 399 -18.40 8.80 -19.88
N LYS A 400 -18.87 9.57 -18.90
CA LYS A 400 -19.69 10.77 -19.06
C LYS A 400 -18.84 12.04 -18.90
#